data_8f95e3330b01d832a947e5aafbded3b8
#
_entry.id   8f95e3330b01d832a947e5aafbded3b8
#
_cell.length_a   1.000
_cell.length_b   1.000
_cell.length_c   1.000
_cell.angle_alpha   90.00
_cell.angle_beta   90.00
_cell.angle_gamma   90.00
#
_symmetry.space_group_name_H-M   'P 1'
#
loop_
_entity.id
_entity.type
_entity.pdbx_description
1 polymer ?
#
loop_
_entity_poly.entity_id
_entity_poly.type
_entity_poly.pdbx_seq_one_letter_code
_entity_poly.pdbx_strand_id
1 'polypeptide(L)'
;MNKIFVYMFKKYLLGFFLTISILISINLLIIFLSELKNLGVNEYTLTLIAQYTLLLIPQNFLDFFPYALLIGSMIAFGSMAYHSEILAINSNGIGIRKTILIIMFQTFILASVFTYISNYISPGFSAHAHEIKNNVLNKNIINQEIWFKGKDYIVNVKSMITDKHLKHVDIINISNGDI
;
A
#
# COMPACT_ATOMS: atom_id res chain seq x y z
N MET A 1 22.18 26.33 -12.87
CA MET A 1 20.84 25.72 -12.77
C MET A 1 20.88 24.29 -12.25
N ASN A 2 21.74 23.40 -12.81
CA ASN A 2 21.78 21.99 -12.37
C ASN A 2 22.10 21.78 -10.88
N LYS A 3 22.99 22.57 -10.27
CA LYS A 3 23.35 22.42 -8.85
C LYS A 3 22.19 22.71 -7.91
N ILE A 4 21.40 23.74 -8.18
CA ILE A 4 20.22 24.13 -7.35
C ILE A 4 19.13 23.07 -7.50
N PHE A 5 18.89 22.58 -8.73
CA PHE A 5 17.93 21.48 -8.96
C PHE A 5 18.30 20.24 -8.14
N VAL A 6 19.56 19.81 -8.19
CA VAL A 6 20.05 18.63 -7.45
C VAL A 6 19.96 18.85 -5.93
N TYR A 7 20.26 20.06 -5.46
CA TYR A 7 20.16 20.41 -4.06
C TYR A 7 18.72 20.28 -3.55
N MET A 8 17.78 20.92 -4.25
CA MET A 8 16.34 20.85 -3.90
C MET A 8 15.83 19.41 -3.95
N PHE A 9 16.26 18.64 -4.95
CA PHE A 9 15.89 17.24 -5.09
C PHE A 9 16.37 16.38 -3.91
N LYS A 10 17.61 16.57 -3.47
CA LYS A 10 18.16 15.87 -2.30
C LYS A 10 17.37 16.19 -1.03
N LYS A 11 17.05 17.46 -0.80
CA LYS A 11 16.22 17.88 0.35
C LYS A 11 14.82 17.25 0.29
N TYR A 12 14.22 17.24 -0.90
CA TYR A 12 12.91 16.63 -1.11
C TYR A 12 12.95 15.11 -0.87
N LEU A 13 13.94 14.40 -1.43
CA LEU A 13 14.12 12.98 -1.18
C LEU A 13 14.30 12.68 0.32
N LEU A 14 15.06 13.48 1.02
CA LEU A 14 15.27 13.31 2.45
C LEU A 14 13.94 13.45 3.23
N GLY A 15 13.17 14.50 2.94
CA GLY A 15 11.83 14.69 3.52
C GLY A 15 10.88 13.53 3.18
N PHE A 16 10.91 13.07 1.94
CA PHE A 16 10.11 11.92 1.47
C PHE A 16 10.47 10.64 2.23
N PHE A 17 11.77 10.26 2.25
CA PHE A 17 12.20 9.02 2.92
C PHE A 17 11.96 9.06 4.44
N LEU A 18 12.13 10.21 5.06
CA LEU A 18 11.80 10.38 6.47
C LEU A 18 10.32 10.14 6.71
N THR A 19 9.45 10.75 5.93
CA THR A 19 7.99 10.62 6.07
C THR A 19 7.53 9.18 5.81
N ILE A 20 7.98 8.57 4.70
CA ILE A 20 7.56 7.21 4.34
C ILE A 20 8.01 6.18 5.39
N SER A 21 9.22 6.33 5.95
CA SER A 21 9.73 5.47 7.00
C SER A 21 8.87 5.55 8.27
N ILE A 22 8.47 6.75 8.67
CA ILE A 22 7.60 6.94 9.84
C ILE A 22 6.23 6.31 9.59
N LEU A 23 5.61 6.59 8.44
CA LEU A 23 4.28 6.05 8.11
C LEU A 23 4.27 4.53 8.06
N ILE A 24 5.27 3.93 7.40
CA ILE A 24 5.39 2.46 7.34
C ILE A 24 5.63 1.89 8.73
N SER A 25 6.51 2.46 9.53
CA SER A 25 6.81 1.95 10.87
C SER A 25 5.57 1.93 11.76
N ILE A 26 4.78 2.99 11.74
CA ILE A 26 3.54 3.07 12.52
C ILE A 26 2.54 2.01 12.02
N ASN A 27 2.36 1.89 10.71
CA ASN A 27 1.43 0.93 10.13
C ASN A 27 1.84 -0.53 10.39
N LEU A 28 3.13 -0.85 10.26
CA LEU A 28 3.65 -2.19 10.59
C LEU A 28 3.44 -2.54 12.07
N LEU A 29 3.60 -1.58 12.98
CA LEU A 29 3.28 -1.77 14.39
C LEU A 29 1.79 -2.10 14.59
N ILE A 30 0.89 -1.39 13.93
CA ILE A 30 -0.55 -1.64 14.01
C ILE A 30 -0.88 -3.03 13.47
N ILE A 31 -0.32 -3.42 12.31
CA ILE A 31 -0.52 -4.74 11.73
C ILE A 31 0.01 -5.82 12.67
N PHE A 32 1.22 -5.65 13.16
CA PHE A 32 1.84 -6.61 14.08
C PHE A 32 1.01 -6.82 15.34
N LEU A 33 0.57 -5.75 16.00
CA LEU A 33 -0.31 -5.82 17.18
C LEU A 33 -1.65 -6.46 16.87
N SER A 34 -2.20 -6.21 15.70
CA SER A 34 -3.45 -6.83 15.24
C SER A 34 -3.29 -8.34 15.03
N GLU A 35 -2.15 -8.78 14.48
CA GLU A 35 -1.88 -10.21 14.27
C GLU A 35 -1.56 -10.97 15.56
N LEU A 36 -1.11 -10.31 16.62
CA LEU A 36 -0.91 -10.96 17.93
C LEU A 36 -2.18 -11.59 18.49
N LYS A 37 -3.35 -11.14 18.09
CA LYS A 37 -4.64 -11.74 18.48
C LYS A 37 -4.80 -13.18 17.94
N ASN A 38 -4.09 -13.52 16.88
CA ASN A 38 -4.10 -14.83 16.23
C ASN A 38 -2.96 -15.74 16.74
N LEU A 39 -2.16 -15.27 17.69
CA LEU A 39 -1.02 -16.01 18.24
C LEU A 39 -1.49 -17.30 18.91
N GLY A 40 -0.86 -18.44 18.55
CA GLY A 40 -1.20 -19.75 19.10
C GLY A 40 -2.38 -20.46 18.43
N VAL A 41 -3.04 -19.83 17.46
CA VAL A 41 -4.07 -20.48 16.64
C VAL A 41 -3.38 -21.29 15.54
N ASN A 42 -3.61 -22.60 15.49
CA ASN A 42 -3.08 -23.50 14.44
C ASN A 42 -1.55 -23.32 14.19
N GLU A 43 -0.75 -23.30 15.25
CA GLU A 43 0.70 -23.12 15.15
C GLU A 43 1.18 -21.74 14.63
N TYR A 44 0.31 -20.72 14.63
CA TYR A 44 0.69 -19.38 14.23
C TYR A 44 1.62 -18.76 15.28
N THR A 45 2.92 -18.80 14.99
CA THR A 45 3.99 -18.37 15.92
C THR A 45 4.33 -16.90 15.74
N LEU A 46 5.00 -16.33 16.76
CA LEU A 46 5.49 -14.95 16.70
C LEU A 46 6.42 -14.71 15.50
N THR A 47 7.21 -15.71 15.12
CA THR A 47 8.11 -15.66 13.95
C THR A 47 7.32 -15.50 12.63
N LEU A 48 6.22 -16.23 12.50
CA LEU A 48 5.36 -16.15 11.32
C LEU A 48 4.64 -14.79 11.25
N ILE A 49 4.22 -14.25 12.39
CA ILE A 49 3.64 -12.90 12.46
C ILE A 49 4.67 -11.85 11.99
N ALA A 50 5.90 -11.96 12.45
CA ALA A 50 6.97 -11.05 12.05
C ALA A 50 7.27 -11.17 10.54
N GLN A 51 7.38 -12.40 10.01
CA GLN A 51 7.58 -12.63 8.58
C GLN A 51 6.43 -12.06 7.74
N TYR A 52 5.18 -12.33 8.11
CA TYR A 52 4.01 -11.78 7.46
C TYR A 52 4.05 -10.25 7.42
N THR A 53 4.32 -9.62 8.57
CA THR A 53 4.37 -8.17 8.69
C THR A 53 5.48 -7.57 7.82
N LEU A 54 6.67 -8.20 7.77
CA LEU A 54 7.78 -7.75 6.95
C LEU A 54 7.50 -7.89 5.44
N LEU A 55 6.82 -8.98 5.03
CA LEU A 55 6.44 -9.16 3.62
C LEU A 55 5.42 -8.13 3.13
N LEU A 56 4.69 -7.49 4.04
CA LEU A 56 3.76 -6.42 3.69
C LEU A 56 4.43 -5.05 3.48
N ILE A 57 5.73 -4.90 3.77
CA ILE A 57 6.45 -3.63 3.59
C ILE A 57 6.31 -3.06 2.16
N PRO A 58 6.52 -3.83 1.08
CA PRO A 58 6.41 -3.30 -0.28
C PRO A 58 5.00 -2.79 -0.61
N GLN A 59 3.96 -3.49 -0.16
CA GLN A 59 2.59 -3.05 -0.35
C GLN A 59 2.29 -1.76 0.43
N ASN A 60 2.64 -1.73 1.71
CA ASN A 60 2.46 -0.54 2.55
C ASN A 60 3.23 0.67 2.01
N PHE A 61 4.42 0.44 1.45
CA PHE A 61 5.20 1.49 0.81
C PHE A 61 4.41 2.15 -0.33
N LEU A 62 3.68 1.37 -1.12
CA LEU A 62 2.87 1.86 -2.22
C LEU A 62 1.62 2.59 -1.73
N ASP A 63 0.96 2.05 -0.73
CA ASP A 63 -0.26 2.63 -0.15
C ASP A 63 0.02 4.00 0.48
N PHE A 64 1.19 4.15 1.14
CA PHE A 64 1.59 5.40 1.78
C PHE A 64 2.38 6.35 0.89
N PHE A 65 2.76 5.94 -0.31
CA PHE A 65 3.55 6.73 -1.24
C PHE A 65 2.96 8.12 -1.54
N PRO A 66 1.68 8.28 -1.93
CA PRO A 66 1.11 9.60 -2.22
C PRO A 66 1.10 10.51 -0.99
N TYR A 67 0.83 9.97 0.19
CA TYR A 67 0.87 10.73 1.44
C TYR A 67 2.29 11.17 1.79
N ALA A 68 3.27 10.30 1.58
CA ALA A 68 4.66 10.61 1.82
C ALA A 68 5.21 11.66 0.86
N LEU A 69 4.78 11.68 -0.41
CA LEU A 69 5.11 12.75 -1.36
C LEU A 69 4.59 14.11 -0.88
N LEU A 70 3.35 14.15 -0.41
CA LEU A 70 2.71 15.38 0.03
C LEU A 70 3.36 15.90 1.31
N ILE A 71 3.40 15.10 2.38
CA ILE A 71 3.95 15.50 3.68
C ILE A 71 5.46 15.73 3.58
N GLY A 72 6.18 14.85 2.87
CA GLY A 72 7.62 14.98 2.65
C GLY A 72 8.00 16.26 1.91
N SER A 73 7.17 16.68 0.93
CA SER A 73 7.35 17.98 0.28
C SER A 73 7.16 19.15 1.23
N MET A 74 6.14 19.10 2.10
CA MET A 74 5.90 20.14 3.10
C MET A 74 7.07 20.27 4.08
N ILE A 75 7.60 19.14 4.57
CA ILE A 75 8.76 19.13 5.46
C ILE A 75 10.00 19.69 4.76
N ALA A 76 10.30 19.23 3.54
CA ALA A 76 11.47 19.64 2.81
C ALA A 76 11.45 21.13 2.48
N PHE A 77 10.36 21.61 1.90
CA PHE A 77 10.27 23.01 1.47
C PHE A 77 9.97 23.95 2.63
N GLY A 78 9.25 23.49 3.65
CA GLY A 78 9.08 24.22 4.91
C GLY A 78 10.42 24.45 5.62
N SER A 79 11.28 23.43 5.68
CA SER A 79 12.64 23.55 6.20
C SER A 79 13.49 24.54 5.38
N MET A 80 13.44 24.46 4.05
CA MET A 80 14.16 25.39 3.18
C MET A 80 13.66 26.84 3.32
N ALA A 81 12.35 27.02 3.51
CA ALA A 81 11.78 28.34 3.75
C ALA A 81 12.21 28.90 5.12
N TYR A 82 12.18 28.08 6.16
CA TYR A 82 12.60 28.44 7.51
C TYR A 82 14.07 28.90 7.58
N HIS A 83 14.95 28.22 6.85
CA HIS A 83 16.37 28.58 6.76
C HIS A 83 16.67 29.65 5.70
N SER A 84 15.66 30.32 5.16
CA SER A 84 15.80 31.35 4.12
C SER A 84 16.52 30.87 2.84
N GLU A 85 16.64 29.54 2.63
CA GLU A 85 17.29 28.97 1.45
C GLU A 85 16.55 29.32 0.16
N ILE A 86 15.20 29.33 0.20
CA ILE A 86 14.35 29.73 -0.93
C ILE A 86 14.57 31.19 -1.27
N LEU A 87 14.73 32.06 -0.26
CA LEU A 87 15.02 33.46 -0.47
C LEU A 87 16.39 33.65 -1.13
N ALA A 88 17.41 32.91 -0.67
CA ALA A 88 18.75 32.93 -1.27
C ALA A 88 18.73 32.46 -2.73
N ILE A 89 17.94 31.43 -3.07
CA ILE A 89 17.75 30.96 -4.44
C ILE A 89 17.11 32.06 -5.31
N ASN A 90 16.09 32.71 -4.78
CA ASN A 90 15.41 33.80 -5.50
C ASN A 90 16.31 35.01 -5.71
N SER A 91 17.14 35.39 -4.73
CA SER A 91 18.11 36.48 -4.83
C SER A 91 19.19 36.24 -5.89
N ASN A 92 19.48 34.97 -6.18
CA ASN A 92 20.38 34.57 -7.28
C ASN A 92 19.72 34.59 -8.66
N GLY A 93 18.58 35.25 -8.83
CA GLY A 93 17.90 35.44 -10.12
C GLY A 93 16.96 34.30 -10.53
N ILE A 94 16.72 33.32 -9.66
CA ILE A 94 15.74 32.27 -9.91
C ILE A 94 14.41 32.70 -9.28
N GLY A 95 13.53 33.26 -10.11
CA GLY A 95 12.23 33.72 -9.63
C GLY A 95 11.37 32.58 -9.04
N ILE A 96 10.51 32.92 -8.10
CA ILE A 96 9.65 31.98 -7.35
C ILE A 96 8.84 31.03 -8.24
N ARG A 97 8.39 31.51 -9.41
CA ARG A 97 7.68 30.68 -10.39
C ARG A 97 8.53 29.50 -10.92
N LYS A 98 9.82 29.76 -11.17
CA LYS A 98 10.76 28.72 -11.60
C LYS A 98 11.03 27.71 -10.49
N THR A 99 11.12 28.19 -9.25
CA THR A 99 11.27 27.33 -8.07
C THR A 99 10.07 26.38 -7.92
N ILE A 100 8.85 26.88 -8.04
CA ILE A 100 7.62 26.07 -8.00
C ILE A 100 7.60 25.04 -9.13
N LEU A 101 7.93 25.43 -10.35
CA LEU A 101 7.99 24.51 -11.50
C LEU A 101 9.02 23.38 -11.30
N ILE A 102 10.17 23.68 -10.71
CA ILE A 102 11.18 22.69 -10.38
C ILE A 102 10.62 21.66 -9.41
N ILE A 103 9.93 22.12 -8.37
CA ILE A 103 9.29 21.26 -7.37
C ILE A 103 8.23 20.34 -8.01
N MET A 104 7.34 20.92 -8.79
CA MET A 104 6.28 20.16 -9.49
C MET A 104 6.88 19.10 -10.41
N PHE A 105 7.93 19.45 -11.15
CA PHE A 105 8.59 18.50 -12.04
C PHE A 105 9.29 17.37 -11.29
N GLN A 106 9.93 17.66 -10.17
CA GLN A 106 10.55 16.64 -9.31
C GLN A 106 9.51 15.68 -8.72
N THR A 107 8.39 16.22 -8.23
CA THR A 107 7.28 15.42 -7.71
C THR A 107 6.69 14.52 -8.81
N PHE A 108 6.50 15.06 -10.01
CA PHE A 108 5.98 14.30 -11.14
C PHE A 108 6.91 13.15 -11.56
N ILE A 109 8.23 13.38 -11.61
CA ILE A 109 9.22 12.33 -11.88
C ILE A 109 9.13 11.22 -10.84
N LEU A 110 9.14 11.57 -9.55
CA LEU A 110 9.04 10.59 -8.46
C LEU A 110 7.74 9.79 -8.57
N ALA A 111 6.61 10.46 -8.74
CA ALA A 111 5.31 9.81 -8.88
C ALA A 111 5.30 8.82 -10.07
N SER A 112 5.81 9.23 -11.23
CA SER A 112 5.85 8.38 -12.43
C SER A 112 6.74 7.14 -12.23
N VAL A 113 7.94 7.31 -11.69
CA VAL A 113 8.88 6.21 -11.44
C VAL A 113 8.28 5.20 -10.46
N PHE A 114 7.68 5.69 -9.37
CA PHE A 114 7.09 4.82 -8.36
C PHE A 114 5.83 4.11 -8.84
N THR A 115 4.95 4.76 -9.57
CA THR A 115 3.77 4.12 -10.16
C THR A 115 4.19 2.97 -11.09
N TYR A 116 5.25 3.17 -11.86
CA TYR A 116 5.79 2.12 -12.73
C TYR A 116 6.32 0.93 -11.93
N ILE A 117 7.15 1.18 -10.91
CA ILE A 117 7.73 0.13 -10.04
C ILE A 117 6.63 -0.62 -9.27
N SER A 118 5.62 0.09 -8.80
CA SER A 118 4.47 -0.42 -8.05
C SER A 118 3.78 -1.59 -8.75
N ASN A 119 3.47 -1.43 -10.02
CA ASN A 119 2.74 -2.42 -10.80
C ASN A 119 3.49 -3.76 -10.93
N TYR A 120 4.83 -3.76 -10.80
CA TYR A 120 5.64 -4.96 -10.95
C TYR A 120 5.99 -5.65 -9.63
N ILE A 121 6.15 -4.90 -8.54
CA ILE A 121 6.70 -5.43 -7.28
C ILE A 121 5.60 -5.85 -6.31
N SER A 122 4.53 -5.07 -6.19
CA SER A 122 3.50 -5.28 -5.16
C SER A 122 2.78 -6.64 -5.23
N PRO A 123 2.32 -7.15 -6.39
CA PRO A 123 1.48 -8.33 -6.42
C PRO A 123 2.16 -9.60 -5.90
N GLY A 124 3.47 -9.74 -6.13
CA GLY A 124 4.22 -10.92 -5.71
C GLY A 124 4.39 -11.04 -4.20
N PHE A 125 4.77 -9.94 -3.54
CA PHE A 125 5.03 -9.95 -2.10
C PHE A 125 3.76 -10.07 -1.27
N SER A 126 2.68 -9.39 -1.66
CA SER A 126 1.41 -9.48 -0.96
C SER A 126 0.76 -10.86 -1.11
N ALA A 127 0.86 -11.49 -2.28
CA ALA A 127 0.38 -12.85 -2.50
C ALA A 127 1.10 -13.85 -1.56
N HIS A 128 2.43 -13.79 -1.48
CA HIS A 128 3.21 -14.64 -0.57
C HIS A 128 2.89 -14.39 0.91
N ALA A 129 2.69 -13.13 1.31
CA ALA A 129 2.30 -12.81 2.67
C ALA A 129 0.95 -13.47 3.04
N HIS A 130 -0.04 -13.31 2.18
CA HIS A 130 -1.37 -13.91 2.39
C HIS A 130 -1.35 -15.44 2.32
N GLU A 131 -0.50 -16.03 1.49
CA GLU A 131 -0.33 -17.47 1.40
C GLU A 131 0.21 -18.05 2.72
N ILE A 132 1.25 -17.47 3.31
CA ILE A 132 1.81 -17.87 4.61
C ILE A 132 0.71 -17.81 5.68
N LYS A 133 -0.04 -16.73 5.75
CA LYS A 133 -1.11 -16.55 6.73
C LYS A 133 -2.24 -17.57 6.51
N ASN A 134 -2.68 -17.78 5.29
CA ASN A 134 -3.78 -18.68 4.96
C ASN A 134 -3.41 -20.15 5.21
N ASN A 135 -2.20 -20.56 4.87
CA ASN A 135 -1.73 -21.93 5.08
C ASN A 135 -1.70 -22.30 6.57
N VAL A 136 -1.29 -21.37 7.44
CA VAL A 136 -1.16 -21.64 8.87
C VAL A 136 -2.49 -21.51 9.60
N LEU A 137 -3.30 -20.51 9.28
CA LEU A 137 -4.58 -20.29 9.95
C LEU A 137 -5.73 -21.19 9.43
N ASN A 138 -5.45 -22.08 8.46
CA ASN A 138 -6.49 -22.92 7.82
C ASN A 138 -7.68 -22.11 7.28
N LYS A 139 -7.45 -20.85 6.95
CA LYS A 139 -8.44 -19.96 6.32
C LYS A 139 -8.52 -20.22 4.80
N ASN A 140 -8.50 -21.50 4.39
CA ASN A 140 -8.91 -21.91 3.04
C ASN A 140 -10.44 -21.81 2.86
N ILE A 141 -11.14 -21.25 3.83
CA ILE A 141 -12.55 -20.97 3.72
C ILE A 141 -12.66 -19.50 3.37
N ILE A 142 -12.79 -19.20 2.09
CA ILE A 142 -13.29 -17.90 1.66
C ILE A 142 -14.75 -17.86 2.12
N ASN A 143 -14.98 -17.34 3.32
CA ASN A 143 -16.32 -17.03 3.84
C ASN A 143 -16.88 -15.77 3.14
N GLN A 144 -16.73 -15.69 1.83
CA GLN A 144 -17.46 -14.73 1.03
C GLN A 144 -18.62 -15.47 0.38
N GLU A 145 -19.82 -15.13 0.80
CA GLU A 145 -21.02 -15.54 0.08
C GLU A 145 -20.96 -14.98 -1.34
N ILE A 146 -20.68 -15.84 -2.31
CA ILE A 146 -20.63 -15.45 -3.71
C ILE A 146 -21.93 -15.86 -4.37
N TRP A 147 -22.64 -14.87 -4.88
CA TRP A 147 -23.92 -15.07 -5.57
C TRP A 147 -23.69 -15.08 -7.08
N PHE A 148 -23.94 -16.22 -7.72
CA PHE A 148 -23.94 -16.34 -9.18
C PHE A 148 -25.39 -16.38 -9.66
N LYS A 149 -25.76 -15.43 -10.52
CA LYS A 149 -27.08 -15.39 -11.17
C LYS A 149 -26.97 -16.00 -12.56
N GLY A 150 -27.55 -17.20 -12.76
CA GLY A 150 -27.83 -17.78 -14.07
C GLY A 150 -29.16 -17.30 -14.64
N LYS A 151 -29.59 -17.78 -15.79
CA LYS A 151 -30.87 -17.41 -16.39
C LYS A 151 -32.06 -17.88 -15.57
N ASP A 152 -31.99 -19.11 -15.00
CA ASP A 152 -33.12 -19.76 -14.34
C ASP A 152 -32.79 -20.21 -12.90
N TYR A 153 -31.60 -19.87 -12.39
CA TYR A 153 -31.15 -20.26 -11.05
C TYR A 153 -30.21 -19.23 -10.44
N ILE A 154 -30.26 -19.12 -9.13
CA ILE A 154 -29.26 -18.37 -8.32
C ILE A 154 -28.49 -19.39 -7.50
N VAL A 155 -27.16 -19.34 -7.59
CA VAL A 155 -26.26 -20.19 -6.81
C VAL A 155 -25.62 -19.32 -5.73
N ASN A 156 -25.85 -19.68 -4.48
CA ASN A 156 -25.15 -19.13 -3.34
C ASN A 156 -24.07 -20.10 -2.89
N VAL A 157 -22.81 -19.68 -2.95
CA VAL A 157 -21.68 -20.46 -2.46
C VAL A 157 -21.21 -19.84 -1.15
N LYS A 158 -21.49 -20.54 -0.03
CA LYS A 158 -21.16 -20.06 1.33
C LYS A 158 -19.68 -20.24 1.69
N SER A 159 -18.98 -21.19 1.09
CA SER A 159 -17.55 -21.39 1.35
C SER A 159 -16.85 -22.13 0.20
N MET A 160 -15.68 -21.65 -0.19
CA MET A 160 -14.74 -22.33 -1.08
C MET A 160 -13.58 -22.89 -0.26
N ILE A 161 -13.31 -24.22 -0.39
CA ILE A 161 -12.19 -24.87 0.31
C ILE A 161 -10.92 -24.85 -0.55
N THR A 162 -11.06 -24.84 -1.89
CA THR A 162 -9.98 -24.79 -2.88
C THR A 162 -10.62 -24.43 -4.23
N ASP A 163 -9.83 -24.00 -5.22
CA ASP A 163 -10.28 -23.66 -6.58
C ASP A 163 -11.17 -24.73 -7.27
N LYS A 164 -11.27 -25.93 -6.73
CA LYS A 164 -12.02 -27.06 -7.29
C LYS A 164 -13.09 -27.66 -6.39
N HIS A 165 -13.16 -27.27 -5.11
CA HIS A 165 -14.12 -27.85 -4.17
C HIS A 165 -14.96 -26.76 -3.50
N LEU A 166 -16.25 -26.77 -3.81
CA LEU A 166 -17.28 -25.92 -3.20
C LEU A 166 -17.93 -26.68 -2.04
N LYS A 167 -18.10 -26.04 -0.90
CA LYS A 167 -18.81 -26.58 0.26
C LYS A 167 -20.01 -25.69 0.60
N HIS A 168 -21.18 -26.29 0.86
CA HIS A 168 -22.43 -25.59 1.06
C HIS A 168 -22.81 -24.69 -0.13
N VAL A 169 -23.33 -25.33 -1.16
CA VAL A 169 -23.87 -24.66 -2.34
C VAL A 169 -25.40 -24.75 -2.24
N ASP A 170 -26.05 -23.63 -2.08
CA ASP A 170 -27.51 -23.50 -2.15
C ASP A 170 -27.90 -23.09 -3.56
N ILE A 171 -28.66 -23.93 -4.25
CA ILE A 171 -29.15 -23.65 -5.60
C ILE A 171 -30.64 -23.30 -5.50
N ILE A 172 -30.98 -22.06 -5.80
CA ILE A 172 -32.37 -21.57 -5.84
C ILE A 172 -32.82 -21.55 -7.30
N ASN A 173 -33.78 -22.41 -7.64
CA ASN A 173 -34.36 -22.44 -8.97
C ASN A 173 -35.49 -21.42 -9.09
N ILE A 174 -35.42 -20.50 -10.04
CA ILE A 174 -36.39 -19.40 -10.23
C ILE A 174 -37.51 -19.81 -11.22
N SER A 175 -37.35 -20.94 -11.93
CA SER A 175 -38.26 -21.29 -13.03
C SER A 175 -39.66 -21.76 -12.61
N ASN A 176 -39.87 -22.14 -11.34
CA ASN A 176 -41.20 -22.45 -10.77
C ASN A 176 -41.49 -21.48 -9.64
N GLY A 177 -42.44 -20.58 -9.88
CA GLY A 177 -42.88 -19.54 -8.95
C GLY A 177 -43.57 -20.00 -7.67
N ASP A 178 -42.94 -20.93 -6.93
CA ASP A 178 -43.33 -21.30 -5.58
C ASP A 178 -42.24 -20.89 -4.61
N ILE A 179 -42.61 -19.90 -3.78
CA ILE A 179 -41.85 -19.40 -2.65
C ILE A 179 -41.86 -20.41 -1.52
#